data_c20e4882166bff8a5de7bbad0fc67118
#
_entry.id   c20e4882166bff8a5de7bbad0fc67118
#
_cell.length_a   1.000
_cell.length_b   1.000
_cell.length_c   1.000
_cell.angle_alpha   90.00
_cell.angle_beta   90.00
_cell.angle_gamma   90.00
#
_symmetry.space_group_name_H-M   'P 1'
#
loop_
_entity.id
_entity.type
_entity.pdbx_description
1 polymer ?
#
loop_
_entity_poly.entity_id
_entity_poly.type
_entity_poly.pdbx_seq_one_letter_code
_entity_poly.pdbx_strand_id
1 'polypeptide(L)'
;MQSKTGTFPSIETRNLEGRAFRLPTDFEGDLNIIILAFQRWQQDIIDVWAPHLDALAARHTGVCIYELPTLANRYRMVQRFIDGGMAAGIASREARERTLTIYTDKRRFLAPLGVTDESTITLLLVDRQGRVVWRGSGEYSSATLASLEAAIASPTP
;
A
#
# COMPACT_ATOMS: atom_id res chain seq x y z
N MET A 1 5.35 4.32 22.51
CA MET A 1 5.70 4.30 21.76
C MET A 1 6.05 4.94 20.94
N GLN A 2 6.62 5.27 20.61
CA GLN A 2 6.81 5.91 19.73
C GLN A 2 7.05 5.60 18.64
N SER A 3 6.56 5.96 18.06
CA SER A 3 6.67 5.49 16.93
C SER A 3 7.59 6.20 16.11
N LYS A 4 8.47 5.56 15.55
CA LYS A 4 9.25 6.10 14.70
C LYS A 4 8.61 6.28 13.46
N THR A 5 8.40 7.45 13.06
CA THR A 5 7.84 7.72 11.76
C THR A 5 8.95 7.59 10.76
N GLY A 6 8.84 6.68 9.85
CA GLY A 6 9.70 6.61 8.70
C GLY A 6 9.14 7.46 7.58
N THR A 7 9.96 7.67 6.57
CA THR A 7 9.53 8.33 5.33
C THR A 7 9.44 7.28 4.25
N PHE A 8 8.38 7.33 3.46
CA PHE A 8 8.20 6.40 2.35
C PHE A 8 9.32 6.63 1.33
N PRO A 9 10.03 5.57 0.93
CA PRO A 9 11.16 5.74 0.00
C PRO A 9 10.72 6.24 -1.37
N SER A 10 11.58 6.98 -2.03
CA SER A 10 11.32 7.42 -3.39
C SER A 10 11.46 6.26 -4.34
N ILE A 11 10.45 5.99 -5.13
CA ILE A 11 10.49 4.91 -6.10
C ILE A 11 9.53 5.22 -7.25
N GLU A 12 9.91 4.79 -8.45
CA GLU A 12 9.06 4.95 -9.63
C GLU A 12 8.41 3.62 -9.97
N THR A 13 7.14 3.68 -10.33
CA THR A 13 6.39 2.50 -10.69
C THR A 13 5.27 2.86 -11.65
N ARG A 14 4.44 1.89 -11.98
CA ARG A 14 3.25 2.09 -12.80
C ARG A 14 2.10 1.35 -12.19
N ASN A 15 0.88 1.88 -12.39
CA ASN A 15 -0.29 1.12 -11.99
C ASN A 15 -0.59 0.07 -13.08
N LEU A 16 -1.59 -0.77 -12.85
CA LEU A 16 -1.91 -1.85 -13.78
C LEU A 16 -2.63 -1.36 -15.04
N GLU A 17 -2.95 -0.07 -15.12
CA GLU A 17 -3.46 0.58 -16.34
C GLU A 17 -2.33 1.29 -17.10
N GLY A 18 -1.10 1.16 -16.63
CA GLY A 18 0.07 1.71 -17.31
C GLY A 18 0.45 3.14 -16.96
N ARG A 19 -0.27 3.75 -16.03
CA ARG A 19 0.04 5.12 -15.63
C ARG A 19 1.27 5.13 -14.71
N ALA A 20 2.22 6.03 -14.99
CA ALA A 20 3.44 6.16 -14.21
C ALA A 20 3.19 6.92 -12.91
N PHE A 21 3.84 6.48 -11.84
CA PHE A 21 3.80 7.12 -10.52
C PHE A 21 5.21 7.27 -9.98
N ARG A 22 5.49 8.43 -9.44
CA ARG A 22 6.71 8.67 -8.68
C ARG A 22 6.28 8.77 -7.22
N LEU A 23 6.63 7.77 -6.42
CA LEU A 23 6.20 7.72 -5.03
C LEU A 23 7.24 8.31 -4.11
N PRO A 24 6.84 8.92 -3.01
CA PRO A 24 5.46 9.10 -2.54
C PRO A 24 4.76 10.33 -3.11
N THR A 25 5.42 11.12 -3.93
CA THR A 25 4.91 12.39 -4.42
C THR A 25 3.57 12.26 -5.12
N ASP A 26 3.39 11.20 -5.91
CA ASP A 26 2.20 11.04 -6.73
C ASP A 26 1.04 10.32 -6.04
N PHE A 27 1.16 9.97 -4.78
CA PHE A 27 0.00 9.54 -4.01
C PHE A 27 -0.97 10.71 -3.96
N GLU A 28 -2.23 10.46 -4.28
CA GLU A 28 -3.18 11.53 -4.54
C GLU A 28 -3.95 12.02 -3.31
N GLY A 29 -3.94 11.29 -2.23
CA GLY A 29 -4.69 11.67 -1.04
C GLY A 29 -3.92 12.58 -0.11
N ASP A 30 -4.66 13.27 0.74
CA ASP A 30 -4.05 13.96 1.88
C ASP A 30 -3.48 12.94 2.83
N LEU A 31 -4.17 11.80 2.95
CA LEU A 31 -3.70 10.62 3.66
C LEU A 31 -3.91 9.43 2.71
N ASN A 32 -2.94 8.54 2.68
CA ASN A 32 -2.98 7.40 1.77
C ASN A 32 -2.79 6.12 2.55
N ILE A 33 -3.75 5.21 2.39
CA ILE A 33 -3.67 3.88 2.98
C ILE A 33 -2.91 3.02 1.98
N ILE A 34 -1.76 2.49 2.40
CA ILE A 34 -0.90 1.71 1.54
C ILE A 34 -0.91 0.27 2.01
N ILE A 35 -1.23 -0.65 1.14
CA ILE A 35 -1.23 -2.08 1.45
C ILE A 35 -0.03 -2.71 0.77
N LEU A 36 0.92 -3.20 1.56
CA LEU A 36 2.10 -3.89 1.03
C LEU A 36 1.86 -5.39 1.09
N ALA A 37 1.99 -6.06 -0.05
CA ALA A 37 1.87 -7.51 -0.13
C ALA A 37 3.14 -8.07 -0.77
N PHE A 38 3.51 -9.28 -0.38
CA PHE A 38 4.78 -9.88 -0.78
C PHE A 38 4.64 -11.25 -1.43
N GLN A 39 3.47 -11.87 -1.24
CA GLN A 39 3.18 -13.21 -1.74
C GLN A 39 1.82 -13.21 -2.40
N ARG A 40 1.69 -13.97 -3.46
CA ARG A 40 0.45 -14.01 -4.22
C ARG A 40 -0.75 -14.42 -3.36
N TRP A 41 -0.55 -15.38 -2.46
CA TRP A 41 -1.65 -15.87 -1.64
C TRP A 41 -2.19 -14.80 -0.66
N GLN A 42 -1.41 -13.76 -0.43
CA GLN A 42 -1.83 -12.68 0.48
C GLN A 42 -2.99 -11.86 -0.07
N GLN A 43 -3.31 -12.05 -1.35
CA GLN A 43 -4.48 -11.41 -1.92
C GLN A 43 -5.76 -11.75 -1.15
N ASP A 44 -5.83 -12.96 -0.60
CA ASP A 44 -6.99 -13.37 0.18
C ASP A 44 -7.15 -12.49 1.44
N ILE A 45 -6.03 -12.11 2.04
CA ILE A 45 -6.06 -11.21 3.20
C ILE A 45 -6.53 -9.83 2.78
N ILE A 46 -6.01 -9.35 1.65
CA ILE A 46 -6.39 -8.03 1.13
C ILE A 46 -7.88 -8.00 0.79
N ASP A 47 -8.40 -9.08 0.22
CA ASP A 47 -9.80 -9.14 -0.18
C ASP A 47 -10.74 -9.03 1.02
N VAL A 48 -10.33 -9.52 2.19
CA VAL A 48 -11.12 -9.35 3.40
C VAL A 48 -11.05 -7.90 3.90
N TRP A 49 -9.88 -7.29 3.83
CA TRP A 49 -9.69 -5.90 4.24
C TRP A 49 -10.41 -4.89 3.34
N ALA A 50 -10.47 -5.18 2.04
CA ALA A 50 -10.87 -4.20 1.03
C ALA A 50 -12.23 -3.53 1.30
N PRO A 51 -13.31 -4.26 1.59
CA PRO A 51 -14.59 -3.58 1.83
C PRO A 51 -14.56 -2.69 3.07
N HIS A 52 -13.79 -3.07 4.09
CA HIS A 52 -13.66 -2.25 5.30
C HIS A 52 -12.87 -0.99 5.03
N LEU A 53 -11.81 -1.09 4.23
CA LEU A 53 -11.00 0.07 3.88
C LEU A 53 -11.74 1.01 2.94
N ASP A 54 -12.50 0.46 1.99
CA ASP A 54 -13.32 1.28 1.10
C ASP A 54 -14.35 2.07 1.88
N ALA A 55 -15.01 1.42 2.83
CA ALA A 55 -16.00 2.10 3.67
C ALA A 55 -15.36 3.18 4.54
N LEU A 56 -14.17 2.89 5.06
CA LEU A 56 -13.42 3.86 5.86
C LEU A 56 -13.04 5.08 5.02
N ALA A 57 -12.49 4.86 3.83
CA ALA A 57 -12.11 5.96 2.96
C ALA A 57 -13.32 6.80 2.54
N ALA A 58 -14.47 6.17 2.38
CA ALA A 58 -15.69 6.89 2.01
C ALA A 58 -16.17 7.82 3.13
N ARG A 59 -15.78 7.54 4.37
CA ARG A 59 -16.18 8.37 5.52
C ARG A 59 -15.23 9.54 5.76
N HIS A 60 -14.09 9.57 5.11
CA HIS A 60 -13.07 10.60 5.36
C HIS A 60 -12.61 11.21 4.05
N THR A 61 -12.86 12.49 3.87
CA THR A 61 -12.45 13.22 2.67
C THR A 61 -10.92 13.23 2.56
N GLY A 62 -10.42 13.00 1.36
CA GLY A 62 -8.98 13.09 1.11
C GLY A 62 -8.20 11.83 1.39
N VAL A 63 -8.88 10.71 1.68
CA VAL A 63 -8.21 9.44 1.91
C VAL A 63 -8.25 8.60 0.64
N CYS A 64 -7.08 8.17 0.18
CA CYS A 64 -6.96 7.28 -0.98
C CYS A 64 -6.35 5.95 -0.53
N ILE A 65 -6.59 4.90 -1.30
CA ILE A 65 -6.09 3.56 -1.01
C ILE A 65 -5.25 3.07 -2.17
N TYR A 66 -4.10 2.47 -1.87
CA TYR A 66 -3.23 1.88 -2.88
C TYR A 66 -2.77 0.51 -2.44
N GLU A 67 -2.72 -0.43 -3.39
CA GLU A 67 -2.15 -1.77 -3.16
C GLU A 67 -0.81 -1.81 -3.85
N LEU A 68 0.22 -2.20 -3.11
CA LEU A 68 1.58 -2.26 -3.62
C LEU A 68 2.16 -3.66 -3.49
N PRO A 69 1.87 -4.56 -4.46
CA PRO A 69 2.59 -5.83 -4.51
C PRO A 69 4.08 -5.52 -4.65
N THR A 70 4.89 -6.05 -3.76
CA THR A 70 6.31 -5.70 -3.67
C THR A 70 7.16 -6.92 -3.99
N LEU A 71 7.89 -6.84 -5.09
CA LEU A 71 8.66 -7.95 -5.64
C LEU A 71 10.14 -7.62 -5.68
N ALA A 72 10.97 -8.67 -5.62
CA ALA A 72 12.41 -8.48 -5.70
C ALA A 72 12.79 -7.91 -7.08
N ASN A 73 13.88 -7.15 -7.10
CA ASN A 73 14.33 -6.45 -8.30
C ASN A 73 14.59 -7.40 -9.47
N ARG A 74 14.96 -8.64 -9.19
CA ARG A 74 15.21 -9.63 -10.24
C ARG A 74 14.00 -9.91 -11.12
N TYR A 75 12.80 -9.60 -10.65
CA TYR A 75 11.57 -9.81 -11.43
C TYR A 75 11.27 -8.66 -12.38
N ARG A 76 12.05 -7.59 -12.35
CA ARG A 76 11.82 -6.44 -13.22
C ARG A 76 11.88 -6.80 -14.70
N MET A 77 12.71 -7.76 -15.05
CA MET A 77 12.84 -8.16 -16.45
C MET A 77 11.58 -8.82 -17.01
N VAL A 78 10.74 -9.37 -16.14
CA VAL A 78 9.48 -9.99 -16.58
C VAL A 78 8.28 -9.17 -16.11
N GLN A 79 8.52 -7.90 -15.79
CA GLN A 79 7.50 -7.01 -15.25
C GLN A 79 6.22 -6.97 -16.09
N ARG A 80 6.35 -6.83 -17.40
CA ARG A 80 5.18 -6.78 -18.28
C ARG A 80 4.31 -8.01 -18.14
N PHE A 81 4.96 -9.15 -18.04
CA PHE A 81 4.26 -10.42 -17.95
C PHE A 81 3.53 -10.55 -16.61
N ILE A 82 4.22 -10.17 -15.53
CA ILE A 82 3.62 -10.23 -14.19
C ILE A 82 2.48 -9.24 -14.08
N ASP A 83 2.69 -8.00 -14.51
CA ASP A 83 1.66 -6.96 -14.43
C ASP A 83 0.46 -7.32 -15.32
N GLY A 84 0.72 -7.90 -16.49
CA GLY A 84 -0.36 -8.34 -17.37
C GLY A 84 -1.20 -9.42 -16.73
N GLY A 85 -0.55 -10.37 -16.03
CA GLY A 85 -1.27 -11.40 -15.30
C GLY A 85 -2.10 -10.84 -14.18
N MET A 86 -1.58 -9.87 -13.45
CA MET A 86 -2.33 -9.20 -12.39
C MET A 86 -3.51 -8.44 -12.96
N ALA A 87 -3.29 -7.69 -14.05
CA ALA A 87 -4.36 -6.91 -14.67
C ALA A 87 -5.48 -7.80 -15.16
N ALA A 88 -5.13 -8.95 -15.73
CA ALA A 88 -6.13 -9.91 -16.20
C ALA A 88 -6.93 -10.52 -15.06
N GLY A 89 -6.32 -10.63 -13.88
CA GLY A 89 -6.96 -11.20 -12.70
C GLY A 89 -7.79 -10.23 -11.90
N ILE A 90 -7.66 -8.92 -12.17
CA ILE A 90 -8.39 -7.88 -11.45
C ILE A 90 -9.39 -7.24 -12.40
N ALA A 91 -10.66 -7.58 -12.23
CA ALA A 91 -11.70 -7.16 -13.17
C ALA A 91 -12.02 -5.67 -13.11
N SER A 92 -11.94 -5.07 -11.92
CA SER A 92 -12.29 -3.67 -11.75
C SER A 92 -11.19 -2.74 -12.25
N ARG A 93 -11.56 -1.82 -13.12
CA ARG A 93 -10.61 -0.81 -13.59
C ARG A 93 -10.13 0.06 -12.44
N GLU A 94 -11.02 0.42 -11.53
CA GLU A 94 -10.68 1.24 -10.38
C GLU A 94 -9.63 0.53 -9.52
N ALA A 95 -9.78 -0.77 -9.29
CA ALA A 95 -8.80 -1.53 -8.54
C ALA A 95 -7.47 -1.60 -9.28
N ARG A 96 -7.49 -1.74 -10.61
CA ARG A 96 -6.25 -1.74 -11.41
C ARG A 96 -5.55 -0.39 -11.36
N GLU A 97 -6.32 0.70 -11.30
CA GLU A 97 -5.74 2.03 -11.25
C GLU A 97 -5.01 2.30 -9.94
N ARG A 98 -5.40 1.64 -8.87
CA ARG A 98 -4.78 1.84 -7.56
C ARG A 98 -3.81 0.73 -7.15
N THR A 99 -3.49 -0.19 -8.06
CA THR A 99 -2.51 -1.25 -7.81
C THR A 99 -1.20 -0.87 -8.48
N LEU A 100 -0.17 -0.69 -7.67
CA LEU A 100 1.16 -0.25 -8.11
C LEU A 100 2.17 -1.32 -7.76
N THR A 101 2.65 -2.06 -8.75
CA THR A 101 3.60 -3.13 -8.49
C THR A 101 5.00 -2.56 -8.30
N ILE A 102 5.65 -2.92 -7.21
CA ILE A 102 6.98 -2.43 -6.87
C ILE A 102 8.01 -3.51 -7.14
N TYR A 103 9.01 -3.18 -7.97
CA TYR A 103 10.15 -4.06 -8.26
C TYR A 103 11.39 -3.39 -7.71
N THR A 104 11.96 -3.94 -6.63
CA THR A 104 13.00 -3.22 -5.91
C THR A 104 13.90 -4.15 -5.10
N ASP A 105 14.97 -3.62 -4.55
CA ASP A 105 15.72 -4.27 -3.50
C ASP A 105 14.84 -4.19 -2.25
N LYS A 106 14.17 -5.29 -1.94
CA LYS A 106 13.16 -5.30 -0.88
C LYS A 106 13.73 -4.89 0.47
N ARG A 107 14.94 -5.32 0.79
CA ARG A 107 15.52 -4.97 2.08
C ARG A 107 15.69 -3.46 2.22
N ARG A 108 16.22 -2.82 1.20
CA ARG A 108 16.43 -1.36 1.21
C ARG A 108 15.11 -0.60 1.21
N PHE A 109 14.11 -1.12 0.52
CA PHE A 109 12.81 -0.48 0.43
C PHE A 109 12.04 -0.59 1.75
N LEU A 110 12.07 -1.77 2.36
CA LEU A 110 11.25 -2.06 3.53
C LEU A 110 11.86 -1.58 4.85
N ALA A 111 13.18 -1.47 4.93
CA ALA A 111 13.85 -1.07 6.17
C ALA A 111 13.36 0.29 6.70
N PRO A 112 13.30 1.36 5.88
CA PRO A 112 12.81 2.64 6.38
C PRO A 112 11.35 2.59 6.81
N LEU A 113 10.59 1.62 6.30
CA LEU A 113 9.18 1.46 6.64
C LEU A 113 8.96 0.61 7.88
N GLY A 114 10.05 0.04 8.42
CA GLY A 114 9.96 -0.79 9.61
C GLY A 114 9.30 -2.13 9.36
N VAL A 115 9.32 -2.62 8.12
CA VAL A 115 8.69 -3.88 7.75
C VAL A 115 9.74 -4.98 7.77
N THR A 116 9.55 -5.98 8.62
CA THR A 116 10.48 -7.10 8.75
C THR A 116 9.83 -8.44 8.46
N ASP A 117 8.50 -8.49 8.39
CA ASP A 117 7.77 -9.75 8.19
C ASP A 117 7.02 -9.73 6.88
N GLU A 118 7.46 -10.54 5.93
CA GLU A 118 6.81 -10.67 4.62
C GLU A 118 5.83 -11.85 4.57
N SER A 119 5.61 -12.52 5.70
CA SER A 119 4.68 -13.64 5.74
C SER A 119 3.23 -13.18 5.83
N THR A 120 3.01 -11.90 6.00
CA THR A 120 1.68 -11.32 6.00
C THR A 120 1.74 -9.94 5.33
N ILE A 121 0.60 -9.28 5.20
CA ILE A 121 0.56 -7.94 4.61
C ILE A 121 0.89 -6.89 5.66
N THR A 122 1.29 -5.71 5.19
CA THR A 122 1.50 -4.54 6.04
C THR A 122 0.62 -3.42 5.52
N LEU A 123 -0.01 -2.70 6.43
CA LEU A 123 -0.78 -1.52 6.12
C LEU A 123 -0.03 -0.30 6.65
N LEU A 124 0.03 0.75 5.85
CA LEU A 124 0.65 2.00 6.24
C LEU A 124 -0.32 3.14 5.98
N LEU A 125 -0.23 4.19 6.80
CA LEU A 125 -0.90 5.44 6.51
C LEU A 125 0.19 6.46 6.22
N VAL A 126 0.19 7.03 5.01
CA VAL A 126 1.24 7.93 4.54
C VAL A 126 0.62 9.28 4.21
N ASP A 127 1.20 10.36 4.76
CA ASP A 127 0.67 11.70 4.53
C ASP A 127 1.22 12.32 3.25
N ARG A 128 0.84 13.57 2.95
CA ARG A 128 1.25 14.23 1.73
C ARG A 128 2.75 14.46 1.62
N GLN A 129 3.44 14.52 2.75
CA GLN A 129 4.89 14.69 2.76
C GLN A 129 5.63 13.36 2.70
N GLY A 130 4.91 12.26 2.56
CA GLY A 130 5.52 10.94 2.48
C GLY A 130 5.86 10.34 3.83
N ARG A 131 5.39 10.94 4.93
CA ARG A 131 5.67 10.40 6.26
C ARG A 131 4.71 9.27 6.59
N VAL A 132 5.25 8.22 7.18
CA VAL A 132 4.44 7.10 7.66
C VAL A 132 3.93 7.47 9.05
N VAL A 133 2.64 7.75 9.15
CA VAL A 133 2.05 8.23 10.40
C VAL A 133 1.34 7.13 11.18
N TRP A 134 1.18 5.94 10.59
CA TRP A 134 0.56 4.79 11.26
C TRP A 134 0.98 3.52 10.52
N ARG A 135 1.05 2.42 11.26
CA ARG A 135 1.43 1.13 10.70
C ARG A 135 0.63 0.03 11.36
N GLY A 136 0.17 -0.94 10.57
CA GLY A 136 -0.50 -2.13 11.06
C GLY A 136 -0.12 -3.31 10.18
N SER A 137 -0.51 -4.51 10.56
CA SER A 137 -0.18 -5.70 9.77
C SER A 137 -1.15 -6.82 10.07
N GLY A 138 -1.17 -7.81 9.17
CA GLY A 138 -1.87 -9.06 9.40
C GLY A 138 -3.30 -9.07 8.88
N GLU A 139 -4.00 -10.12 9.29
CA GLU A 139 -5.38 -10.32 8.87
C GLU A 139 -6.29 -9.25 9.47
N TYR A 140 -7.44 -9.08 8.86
CA TYR A 140 -8.40 -8.10 9.33
C TYR A 140 -8.76 -8.30 10.79
N SER A 141 -8.79 -7.21 11.54
CA SER A 141 -9.39 -7.18 12.86
C SER A 141 -10.04 -5.83 13.05
N SER A 142 -11.15 -5.82 13.79
CA SER A 142 -11.85 -4.57 14.06
C SER A 142 -10.99 -3.63 14.90
N ALA A 143 -10.13 -4.17 15.76
CA ALA A 143 -9.24 -3.35 16.56
C ALA A 143 -8.21 -2.62 15.71
N THR A 144 -7.62 -3.31 14.73
CA THR A 144 -6.67 -2.67 13.82
C THR A 144 -7.35 -1.62 12.96
N LEU A 145 -8.56 -1.92 12.48
CA LEU A 145 -9.30 -0.95 11.69
C LEU A 145 -9.63 0.30 12.52
N ALA A 146 -10.03 0.13 13.77
CA ALA A 146 -10.33 1.26 14.65
C ALA A 146 -9.08 2.11 14.91
N SER A 147 -7.92 1.46 15.06
CA SER A 147 -6.65 2.16 15.25
C SER A 147 -6.31 2.99 14.02
N LEU A 148 -6.51 2.44 12.83
CA LEU A 148 -6.29 3.15 11.58
C LEU A 148 -7.22 4.36 11.48
N GLU A 149 -8.51 4.16 11.76
CA GLU A 149 -9.46 5.25 11.68
C GLU A 149 -9.13 6.36 12.67
N ALA A 150 -8.68 6.00 13.86
CA ALA A 150 -8.24 7.00 14.85
C ALA A 150 -7.07 7.81 14.34
N ALA A 151 -6.12 7.17 13.64
CA ALA A 151 -4.98 7.87 13.06
C ALA A 151 -5.42 8.84 11.95
N ILE A 152 -6.42 8.46 11.17
CA ILE A 152 -6.96 9.32 10.11
C ILE A 152 -7.69 10.52 10.73
N ALA A 153 -8.45 10.29 11.78
CA ALA A 153 -9.26 11.34 12.40
C ALA A 153 -8.43 12.32 13.23
N SER A 154 -7.23 11.94 13.63
CA SER A 154 -6.35 12.79 14.44
C SER A 154 -5.02 12.98 13.74
N PRO A 155 -5.00 13.73 12.64
CA PRO A 155 -3.77 13.91 11.89
C PRO A 155 -2.71 14.60 12.72
N THR A 156 -1.49 14.15 12.56
CA THR A 156 -0.36 14.73 13.26
C THR A 156 -0.05 16.10 12.69
N PRO A 157 0.22 17.08 13.53
CA PRO A 157 0.59 18.41 13.04
C PRO A 157 1.90 18.39 12.28
#